data_520bcd393a2f5fca12e8a8be901f9784
#
_entry.id   520bcd393a2f5fca12e8a8be901f9784
#
_cell.length_a   1.000
_cell.length_b   1.000
_cell.length_c   1.000
_cell.angle_alpha   90.00
_cell.angle_beta   90.00
_cell.angle_gamma   90.00
#
_symmetry.space_group_name_H-M   'P 1'
#
loop_
_entity.id
_entity.type
_entity.pdbx_description
1 polymer ?
#
loop_
_entity_poly.entity_id
_entity_poly.type
_entity_poly.pdbx_seq_one_letter_code
_entity_poly.pdbx_strand_id
1 'polypeptide(L)'
;AHTFAPLYGATGYGRTTAEAKYYTHFLEKYKGIATWHKLLAKSVVRDKELGSFTGRRFAFPHVERKRDGSVTYFTQIKNYPVQSLATADIVPLLLVLVSNALTYNKYESVIVNSVHDSIILDVKKEEVDDIIKVVRSIEGNLVNHMKARWVLDDWNVPLILDMKIGNNWLDMTEI
;
A
#
# COMPACT_ATOMS: atom_id res chain seq x y z
N ALA A 1 7.73 -12.54 -13.07
CA ALA A 1 8.36 -13.33 -14.12
C ALA A 1 8.49 -12.53 -15.43
N HIS A 2 7.45 -11.85 -15.89
CA HIS A 2 7.49 -11.04 -17.13
C HIS A 2 8.52 -9.91 -17.09
N THR A 3 8.76 -9.33 -15.93
CA THR A 3 9.72 -8.24 -15.74
C THR A 3 11.17 -8.75 -15.77
N PHE A 4 11.42 -9.92 -15.18
CA PHE A 4 12.78 -10.42 -15.00
C PHE A 4 13.37 -11.01 -16.29
N ALA A 5 12.55 -11.66 -17.12
CA ALA A 5 13.01 -12.24 -18.38
C ALA A 5 13.61 -11.19 -19.35
N PRO A 6 13.00 -10.01 -19.56
CA PRO A 6 13.62 -8.95 -20.35
C PRO A 6 14.93 -8.43 -19.77
N LEU A 7 15.02 -8.28 -18.45
CA LEU A 7 16.23 -7.74 -17.80
C LEU A 7 17.44 -8.65 -17.91
N TYR A 8 17.23 -9.96 -17.98
CA TYR A 8 18.31 -10.96 -17.98
C TYR A 8 18.33 -11.83 -19.24
N GLY A 9 17.48 -11.53 -20.22
CA GLY A 9 17.43 -12.24 -21.51
C GLY A 9 17.08 -13.73 -21.38
N ALA A 10 16.32 -14.12 -20.35
CA ALA A 10 16.10 -15.51 -20.00
C ALA A 10 14.70 -16.01 -20.38
N THR A 11 14.62 -17.26 -20.82
CA THR A 11 13.39 -17.98 -21.11
C THR A 11 13.42 -19.37 -20.47
N GLY A 12 12.28 -19.93 -20.08
CA GLY A 12 12.21 -21.27 -19.49
C GLY A 12 13.09 -21.42 -18.23
N TYR A 13 13.99 -22.38 -18.25
CA TYR A 13 14.93 -22.64 -17.14
C TYR A 13 15.83 -21.44 -16.84
N GLY A 14 16.27 -20.73 -17.87
CA GLY A 14 17.06 -19.51 -17.73
C GLY A 14 16.30 -18.37 -17.02
N ARG A 15 14.95 -18.34 -17.14
CA ARG A 15 14.11 -17.38 -16.41
C ARG A 15 14.23 -17.55 -14.90
N THR A 16 14.20 -18.78 -14.39
CA THR A 16 14.38 -19.06 -12.94
C THR A 16 15.75 -18.57 -12.46
N THR A 17 16.78 -18.78 -13.26
CA THR A 17 18.13 -18.26 -12.96
C THR A 17 18.17 -16.74 -12.96
N ALA A 18 17.50 -16.09 -13.91
CA ALA A 18 17.42 -14.62 -13.97
C ALA A 18 16.67 -14.04 -12.75
N GLU A 19 15.57 -14.68 -12.36
CA GLU A 19 14.83 -14.32 -11.14
C GLU A 19 15.71 -14.45 -9.90
N ALA A 20 16.47 -15.53 -9.76
CA ALA A 20 17.39 -15.74 -8.65
C ALA A 20 18.48 -14.66 -8.59
N LYS A 21 19.09 -14.31 -9.75
CA LYS A 21 20.08 -13.21 -9.84
C LYS A 21 19.47 -11.87 -9.43
N TYR A 22 18.27 -11.56 -9.92
CA TYR A 22 17.58 -10.32 -9.54
C TYR A 22 17.35 -10.26 -8.04
N TYR A 23 16.84 -11.33 -7.43
CA TYR A 23 16.61 -11.39 -5.98
C TYR A 23 17.91 -11.23 -5.19
N THR A 24 18.99 -11.87 -5.61
CA THR A 24 20.29 -11.72 -4.94
C THR A 24 20.77 -10.28 -4.99
N HIS A 25 20.81 -9.65 -6.14
CA HIS A 25 21.21 -8.24 -6.29
C HIS A 25 20.31 -7.29 -5.50
N PHE A 26 19.00 -7.52 -5.54
CA PHE A 26 18.04 -6.69 -4.77
C PHE A 26 18.30 -6.78 -3.26
N LEU A 27 18.49 -7.98 -2.72
CA LEU A 27 18.73 -8.18 -1.30
C LEU A 27 20.13 -7.73 -0.85
N GLU A 28 21.12 -7.79 -1.73
CA GLU A 28 22.46 -7.22 -1.49
C GLU A 28 22.40 -5.69 -1.42
N LYS A 29 21.66 -5.07 -2.32
CA LYS A 29 21.45 -3.62 -2.34
C LYS A 29 20.64 -3.14 -1.13
N TYR A 30 19.60 -3.87 -0.74
CA TYR A 30 18.68 -3.53 0.34
C TYR A 30 18.78 -4.51 1.50
N LYS A 31 19.97 -4.57 2.13
CA LYS A 31 20.26 -5.52 3.25
C LYS A 31 19.27 -5.41 4.41
N GLY A 32 18.76 -4.23 4.70
CA GLY A 32 17.75 -4.01 5.73
C GLY A 32 16.46 -4.80 5.47
N ILE A 33 16.01 -4.87 4.21
CA ILE A 33 14.82 -5.64 3.83
C ILE A 33 15.02 -7.13 4.09
N ALA A 34 16.18 -7.68 3.71
CA ALA A 34 16.49 -9.09 3.96
C ALA A 34 16.49 -9.43 5.45
N THR A 35 17.09 -8.56 6.26
CA THR A 35 17.14 -8.71 7.73
C THR A 35 15.72 -8.62 8.31
N TRP A 36 14.96 -7.60 7.91
CA TRP A 36 13.57 -7.41 8.35
C TRP A 36 12.71 -8.65 8.05
N HIS A 37 12.76 -9.17 6.80
CA HIS A 37 12.02 -10.37 6.43
C HIS A 37 12.36 -11.59 7.31
N LYS A 38 13.63 -11.79 7.64
CA LYS A 38 14.07 -12.89 8.51
C LYS A 38 13.55 -12.74 9.94
N LEU A 39 13.65 -11.53 10.49
CA LEU A 39 13.17 -11.23 11.84
C LEU A 39 11.65 -11.38 11.92
N LEU A 40 10.92 -10.86 10.92
CA LEU A 40 9.49 -10.95 10.82
C LEU A 40 9.01 -12.41 10.77
N ALA A 41 9.63 -13.24 9.91
CA ALA A 41 9.29 -14.65 9.82
C ALA A 41 9.59 -15.39 11.14
N LYS A 42 10.71 -15.05 11.83
CA LYS A 42 11.07 -15.64 13.11
C LYS A 42 10.04 -15.29 14.19
N SER A 43 9.60 -14.04 14.29
CA SER A 43 8.60 -13.63 15.28
C SER A 43 7.25 -14.31 15.01
N VAL A 44 6.79 -14.33 13.75
CA VAL A 44 5.50 -14.93 13.41
C VAL A 44 5.47 -16.44 13.66
N VAL A 45 6.56 -17.17 13.41
CA VAL A 45 6.66 -18.60 13.77
C VAL A 45 6.53 -18.82 15.27
N ARG A 46 7.10 -17.92 16.09
CA ARG A 46 7.02 -17.98 17.55
C ARG A 46 5.66 -17.59 18.10
N ASP A 47 5.15 -16.43 17.65
CA ASP A 47 3.99 -15.76 18.24
C ASP A 47 2.66 -16.17 17.59
N LYS A 48 2.71 -16.82 16.41
CA LYS A 48 1.56 -17.21 15.59
C LYS A 48 0.70 -16.04 15.15
N GLU A 49 1.23 -14.84 15.25
CA GLU A 49 0.57 -13.61 14.81
C GLU A 49 1.59 -12.59 14.28
N LEU A 50 1.07 -11.63 13.55
CA LEU A 50 1.80 -10.50 12.99
C LEU A 50 1.08 -9.21 13.32
N GLY A 51 1.76 -8.25 13.95
CA GLY A 51 1.29 -6.89 14.12
C GLY A 51 1.67 -5.99 12.94
N SER A 52 0.78 -5.10 12.52
CA SER A 52 1.09 -4.02 11.59
C SER A 52 1.56 -2.77 12.34
N PHE A 53 2.05 -1.78 11.57
CA PHE A 53 2.44 -0.46 12.08
C PHE A 53 1.28 0.31 12.74
N THR A 54 0.05 0.02 12.35
CA THR A 54 -1.18 0.65 12.85
C THR A 54 -1.85 -0.11 14.00
N GLY A 55 -1.20 -1.19 14.48
CA GLY A 55 -1.73 -2.04 15.56
C GLY A 55 -2.68 -3.14 15.10
N ARG A 56 -2.92 -3.29 13.79
CA ARG A 56 -3.71 -4.39 13.24
C ARG A 56 -2.97 -5.71 13.45
N ARG A 57 -3.69 -6.78 13.79
CA ARG A 57 -3.14 -8.11 14.03
C ARG A 57 -3.63 -9.12 13.00
N PHE A 58 -2.72 -9.96 12.51
CA PHE A 58 -2.97 -11.04 11.56
C PHE A 58 -2.58 -12.37 12.20
N ALA A 59 -3.54 -13.28 12.33
CA ALA A 59 -3.30 -14.59 12.90
C ALA A 59 -2.72 -15.56 11.85
N PHE A 60 -1.70 -16.31 12.27
CA PHE A 60 -1.06 -17.37 11.49
C PHE A 60 -0.99 -18.67 12.32
N PRO A 61 -2.12 -19.27 12.73
CA PRO A 61 -2.13 -20.37 13.69
C PRO A 61 -1.37 -21.62 13.19
N HIS A 62 -1.31 -21.81 11.86
CA HIS A 62 -0.66 -22.95 11.22
C HIS A 62 0.71 -22.62 10.61
N VAL A 63 1.31 -21.49 10.99
CA VAL A 63 2.66 -21.16 10.53
C VAL A 63 3.67 -22.11 11.16
N GLU A 64 4.59 -22.61 10.34
CA GLU A 64 5.66 -23.50 10.77
C GLU A 64 6.95 -23.26 9.98
N ARG A 65 8.07 -23.69 10.54
CA ARG A 65 9.34 -23.80 9.83
C ARG A 65 9.47 -25.21 9.29
N LYS A 66 9.63 -25.32 7.97
CA LYS A 66 9.85 -26.60 7.30
C LYS A 66 11.26 -27.15 7.51
N ARG A 67 11.49 -28.41 7.15
CA ARG A 67 12.80 -29.08 7.26
C ARG A 67 13.89 -28.42 6.42
N ASP A 68 13.52 -27.81 5.28
CA ASP A 68 14.42 -27.04 4.40
C ASP A 68 14.74 -25.62 4.93
N GLY A 69 14.22 -25.27 6.11
CA GLY A 69 14.42 -23.96 6.73
C GLY A 69 13.43 -22.88 6.24
N SER A 70 12.62 -23.14 5.22
CA SER A 70 11.59 -22.22 4.76
C SER A 70 10.46 -22.09 5.77
N VAL A 71 9.69 -21.01 5.66
CA VAL A 71 8.53 -20.73 6.54
C VAL A 71 7.26 -20.75 5.70
N THR A 72 6.23 -21.44 6.18
CA THR A 72 4.90 -21.41 5.54
C THR A 72 4.34 -19.98 5.58
N TYR A 73 3.51 -19.62 4.61
CA TYR A 73 2.92 -18.27 4.48
C TYR A 73 3.93 -17.12 4.37
N PHE A 74 5.19 -17.40 4.02
CA PHE A 74 6.27 -16.39 4.03
C PHE A 74 5.95 -15.17 3.15
N THR A 75 5.27 -15.37 2.03
CA THR A 75 4.84 -14.26 1.15
C THR A 75 3.80 -13.37 1.84
N GLN A 76 2.79 -13.96 2.47
CA GLN A 76 1.77 -13.22 3.22
C GLN A 76 2.41 -12.46 4.41
N ILE A 77 3.27 -13.13 5.17
CA ILE A 77 3.98 -12.54 6.31
C ILE A 77 4.74 -11.27 5.90
N LYS A 78 5.40 -11.27 4.74
CA LYS A 78 6.12 -10.08 4.23
C LYS A 78 5.19 -9.00 3.71
N ASN A 79 4.11 -9.38 3.04
CA ASN A 79 3.25 -8.45 2.34
C ASN A 79 2.23 -7.76 3.25
N TYR A 80 1.68 -8.48 4.24
CA TYR A 80 0.59 -7.96 5.06
C TYR A 80 0.92 -6.63 5.76
N PRO A 81 2.10 -6.41 6.38
CA PRO A 81 2.37 -5.14 7.04
C PRO A 81 2.34 -3.94 6.08
N VAL A 82 2.82 -4.13 4.85
CA VAL A 82 2.92 -3.07 3.84
C VAL A 82 1.58 -2.86 3.15
N GLN A 83 0.98 -3.93 2.64
CA GLN A 83 -0.30 -3.84 1.91
C GLN A 83 -1.44 -3.39 2.82
N SER A 84 -1.52 -3.91 4.06
CA SER A 84 -2.58 -3.49 4.97
C SER A 84 -2.47 -2.02 5.36
N LEU A 85 -1.25 -1.51 5.54
CA LEU A 85 -1.06 -0.10 5.80
C LEU A 85 -1.63 0.75 4.66
N ALA A 86 -1.29 0.43 3.40
CA ALA A 86 -1.76 1.18 2.25
C ALA A 86 -3.28 1.06 2.06
N THR A 87 -3.79 -0.17 1.94
CA THR A 87 -5.17 -0.40 1.48
C THR A 87 -6.20 -0.49 2.60
N ALA A 88 -5.81 -0.99 3.78
CA ALA A 88 -6.74 -1.21 4.88
C ALA A 88 -6.69 -0.12 5.96
N ASP A 89 -5.68 0.75 5.95
CA ASP A 89 -5.54 1.80 6.94
C ASP A 89 -5.51 3.20 6.30
N ILE A 90 -4.60 3.47 5.35
CA ILE A 90 -4.46 4.80 4.72
C ILE A 90 -5.67 5.14 3.84
N VAL A 91 -6.14 4.22 2.99
CA VAL A 91 -7.30 4.49 2.13
C VAL A 91 -8.58 4.76 2.94
N PRO A 92 -8.93 3.98 3.97
CA PRO A 92 -10.05 4.33 4.86
C PRO A 92 -9.87 5.67 5.59
N LEU A 93 -8.65 6.01 6.03
CA LEU A 93 -8.40 7.33 6.60
C LEU A 93 -8.68 8.44 5.57
N LEU A 94 -8.19 8.29 4.35
CA LEU A 94 -8.42 9.23 3.26
C LEU A 94 -9.92 9.36 2.95
N LEU A 95 -10.67 8.24 2.88
CA LEU A 95 -12.12 8.24 2.71
C LEU A 95 -12.83 9.09 3.77
N VAL A 96 -12.45 8.91 5.03
CA VAL A 96 -13.04 9.69 6.14
C VAL A 96 -12.70 11.17 6.00
N LEU A 97 -11.45 11.52 5.69
CA LEU A 97 -11.04 12.91 5.52
C LEU A 97 -11.79 13.60 4.38
N VAL A 98 -11.90 12.93 3.22
CA VAL A 98 -12.64 13.45 2.08
C VAL A 98 -14.13 13.58 2.40
N SER A 99 -14.75 12.53 2.95
CA SER A 99 -16.17 12.56 3.34
C SER A 99 -16.49 13.69 4.32
N ASN A 100 -15.65 13.88 5.32
CA ASN A 100 -15.81 14.96 6.29
C ASN A 100 -15.68 16.33 5.62
N ALA A 101 -14.74 16.50 4.71
CA ALA A 101 -14.53 17.75 3.97
C ALA A 101 -15.72 18.08 3.07
N LEU A 102 -16.27 17.09 2.35
CA LEU A 102 -17.48 17.27 1.53
C LEU A 102 -18.65 17.71 2.40
N THR A 103 -18.89 17.04 3.52
CA THR A 103 -19.98 17.34 4.45
C THR A 103 -19.83 18.71 5.10
N TYR A 104 -18.63 19.02 5.59
CA TYR A 104 -18.37 20.30 6.28
C TYR A 104 -18.57 21.51 5.36
N ASN A 105 -18.09 21.41 4.12
CA ASN A 105 -18.24 22.48 3.13
C ASN A 105 -19.60 22.47 2.42
N LYS A 106 -20.49 21.50 2.75
CA LYS A 106 -21.81 21.34 2.16
C LYS A 106 -21.80 21.17 0.63
N TYR A 107 -20.79 20.45 0.11
CA TYR A 107 -20.75 20.09 -1.31
C TYR A 107 -21.85 19.08 -1.65
N GLU A 108 -22.39 19.18 -2.85
CA GLU A 108 -23.34 18.21 -3.40
C GLU A 108 -22.61 17.00 -4.02
N SER A 109 -21.32 17.13 -4.29
CA SER A 109 -20.43 16.05 -4.74
C SER A 109 -20.35 14.92 -3.73
N VAL A 110 -20.25 13.67 -4.18
CA VAL A 110 -20.32 12.48 -3.31
C VAL A 110 -19.22 11.48 -3.65
N ILE A 111 -18.81 10.71 -2.64
CA ILE A 111 -18.01 9.51 -2.86
C ILE A 111 -18.94 8.40 -3.30
N VAL A 112 -18.70 7.83 -4.49
CA VAL A 112 -19.56 6.78 -5.06
C VAL A 112 -18.95 5.39 -4.96
N ASN A 113 -17.62 5.27 -4.88
CA ASN A 113 -16.98 3.98 -4.78
C ASN A 113 -15.55 4.08 -4.20
N SER A 114 -15.03 2.95 -3.75
CA SER A 114 -13.63 2.75 -3.40
C SER A 114 -13.20 1.39 -3.93
N VAL A 115 -12.13 1.36 -4.72
CA VAL A 115 -11.61 0.15 -5.35
C VAL A 115 -10.12 0.02 -5.02
N HIS A 116 -9.79 -0.98 -4.18
CA HIS A 116 -8.43 -1.23 -3.69
C HIS A 116 -7.78 0.00 -3.04
N ASP A 117 -6.98 0.74 -3.78
CA ASP A 117 -6.21 1.90 -3.39
C ASP A 117 -6.73 3.21 -3.97
N SER A 118 -7.88 3.18 -4.63
CA SER A 118 -8.51 4.34 -5.27
C SER A 118 -9.85 4.70 -4.64
N ILE A 119 -10.19 6.00 -4.72
CA ILE A 119 -11.46 6.58 -4.32
C ILE A 119 -12.07 7.25 -5.53
N ILE A 120 -13.36 7.05 -5.72
CA ILE A 120 -14.11 7.58 -6.87
C ILE A 120 -15.17 8.52 -6.34
N LEU A 121 -15.14 9.72 -6.88
CA LEU A 121 -16.13 10.75 -6.60
C LEU A 121 -16.99 11.03 -7.84
N ASP A 122 -18.28 11.22 -7.63
CA ASP A 122 -19.16 11.88 -8.58
C ASP A 122 -19.21 13.36 -8.19
N VAL A 123 -18.60 14.19 -9.05
CA VAL A 123 -18.34 15.59 -8.73
C VAL A 123 -19.25 16.49 -9.54
N LYS A 124 -20.02 17.34 -8.86
CA LYS A 124 -20.82 18.37 -9.48
C LYS A 124 -19.91 19.33 -10.25
N LYS A 125 -20.27 19.65 -11.48
CA LYS A 125 -19.43 20.41 -12.43
C LYS A 125 -18.93 21.74 -11.87
N GLU A 126 -19.78 22.44 -11.12
CA GLU A 126 -19.48 23.72 -10.51
C GLU A 126 -18.54 23.61 -9.30
N GLU A 127 -18.37 22.41 -8.75
CA GLU A 127 -17.56 22.16 -7.55
C GLU A 127 -16.18 21.56 -7.87
N VAL A 128 -15.89 21.25 -9.14
CA VAL A 128 -14.69 20.54 -9.57
C VAL A 128 -13.40 21.18 -9.02
N ASP A 129 -13.21 22.49 -9.27
CA ASP A 129 -12.00 23.19 -8.88
C ASP A 129 -11.81 23.23 -7.35
N ASP A 130 -12.91 23.34 -6.61
CA ASP A 130 -12.86 23.38 -5.16
C ASP A 130 -12.63 22.00 -4.57
N ILE A 131 -13.22 20.95 -5.15
CA ILE A 131 -12.95 19.56 -4.75
C ILE A 131 -11.49 19.19 -5.00
N ILE A 132 -10.90 19.59 -6.13
CA ILE A 132 -9.47 19.39 -6.40
C ILE A 132 -8.62 20.06 -5.31
N LYS A 133 -8.88 21.31 -4.95
CA LYS A 133 -8.16 22.04 -3.89
C LYS A 133 -8.30 21.33 -2.55
N VAL A 134 -9.50 20.89 -2.20
CA VAL A 134 -9.79 20.17 -0.96
C VAL A 134 -8.98 18.87 -0.90
N VAL A 135 -9.01 18.05 -1.96
CA VAL A 135 -8.27 16.78 -2.00
C VAL A 135 -6.76 17.01 -1.96
N ARG A 136 -6.23 18.02 -2.67
CA ARG A 136 -4.81 18.40 -2.59
C ARG A 136 -4.41 18.90 -1.20
N SER A 137 -5.29 19.62 -0.51
CA SER A 137 -5.06 20.04 0.89
C SER A 137 -5.02 18.84 1.85
N ILE A 138 -5.91 17.87 1.64
CA ILE A 138 -5.91 16.61 2.41
C ILE A 138 -4.61 15.82 2.14
N GLU A 139 -4.21 15.67 0.87
CA GLU A 139 -2.96 15.03 0.47
C GLU A 139 -1.76 15.65 1.19
N GLY A 140 -1.62 16.97 1.14
CA GLY A 140 -0.52 17.70 1.78
C GLY A 140 -0.44 17.50 3.30
N ASN A 141 -1.56 17.14 3.94
CA ASN A 141 -1.65 16.88 5.37
C ASN A 141 -1.82 15.40 5.74
N LEU A 142 -1.91 14.51 4.78
CA LEU A 142 -2.24 13.09 5.00
C LEU A 142 -1.23 12.40 5.92
N VAL A 143 0.06 12.67 5.74
CA VAL A 143 1.12 12.13 6.61
C VAL A 143 0.94 12.61 8.06
N ASN A 144 0.56 13.87 8.28
CA ASN A 144 0.33 14.40 9.62
C ASN A 144 -0.90 13.75 10.28
N HIS A 145 -1.98 13.55 9.53
CA HIS A 145 -3.16 12.81 10.00
C HIS A 145 -2.81 11.37 10.37
N MET A 146 -2.00 10.71 9.54
CA MET A 146 -1.53 9.35 9.77
C MET A 146 -0.66 9.24 11.02
N LYS A 147 0.31 10.15 11.19
CA LYS A 147 1.16 10.23 12.38
C LYS A 147 0.35 10.41 13.64
N ALA A 148 -0.55 11.39 13.64
CA ALA A 148 -1.42 11.66 14.79
C ALA A 148 -2.34 10.47 15.13
N ARG A 149 -2.83 9.76 14.13
CA ARG A 149 -3.76 8.64 14.31
C ARG A 149 -3.10 7.39 14.88
N TRP A 150 -1.86 7.09 14.47
CA TRP A 150 -1.18 5.82 14.80
C TRP A 150 0.16 6.00 15.53
N VAL A 151 0.47 7.22 15.95
CA VAL A 151 1.72 7.54 16.68
C VAL A 151 2.96 7.07 15.90
N LEU A 152 3.04 7.40 14.62
CA LEU A 152 4.12 7.04 13.72
C LEU A 152 5.09 8.23 13.52
N ASP A 153 5.68 8.72 14.59
CA ASP A 153 6.50 9.95 14.61
C ASP A 153 7.69 9.90 13.63
N ASP A 154 8.31 8.72 13.49
CA ASP A 154 9.46 8.51 12.59
C ASP A 154 9.10 8.35 11.11
N TRP A 155 7.81 8.42 10.74
CA TRP A 155 7.40 8.27 9.36
C TRP A 155 7.91 9.43 8.50
N ASN A 156 8.68 9.11 7.46
CA ASN A 156 9.30 10.09 6.54
C ASN A 156 9.04 9.80 5.05
N VAL A 157 8.13 8.86 4.77
CA VAL A 157 7.74 8.54 3.39
C VAL A 157 6.59 9.45 2.98
N PRO A 158 6.69 10.18 1.85
CA PRO A 158 5.59 10.97 1.35
C PRO A 158 4.44 10.09 0.87
N LEU A 159 3.21 10.57 1.04
CA LEU A 159 2.00 9.95 0.47
C LEU A 159 1.47 10.90 -0.59
N ILE A 160 1.51 10.46 -1.83
CA ILE A 160 1.10 11.23 -3.01
C ILE A 160 -0.13 10.57 -3.62
N LEU A 161 -1.09 11.38 -4.05
CA LEU A 161 -2.31 10.94 -4.71
C LEU A 161 -2.23 11.26 -6.20
N ASP A 162 -2.31 10.23 -7.03
CA ASP A 162 -2.53 10.41 -8.46
C ASP A 162 -4.00 10.72 -8.69
N MET A 163 -4.28 11.88 -9.26
CA MET A 163 -5.65 12.34 -9.49
C MET A 163 -5.95 12.36 -10.98
N LYS A 164 -7.15 11.90 -11.32
CA LYS A 164 -7.66 11.94 -12.68
C LYS A 164 -9.08 12.49 -12.69
N ILE A 165 -9.40 13.25 -13.73
CA ILE A 165 -10.75 13.79 -13.96
C ILE A 165 -11.22 13.45 -15.36
N GLY A 166 -12.51 13.21 -15.52
CA GLY A 166 -13.15 12.93 -16.81
C GLY A 166 -14.66 12.84 -16.68
N ASN A 167 -15.36 12.93 -17.80
CA ASN A 167 -16.82 12.75 -17.84
C ASN A 167 -17.22 11.25 -17.78
N ASN A 168 -16.27 10.36 -17.95
CA ASN A 168 -16.45 8.91 -17.90
C ASN A 168 -15.07 8.24 -17.69
N TRP A 169 -15.05 6.94 -17.45
CA TRP A 169 -13.84 6.17 -17.19
C TRP A 169 -12.85 6.06 -18.36
N LEU A 170 -13.32 6.26 -19.58
CA LEU A 170 -12.50 6.14 -20.79
C LEU A 170 -11.68 7.42 -21.05
N ASP A 171 -12.26 8.57 -20.75
CA ASP A 171 -11.74 9.90 -21.10
C ASP A 171 -11.19 10.63 -19.85
N MET A 172 -10.44 9.93 -19.00
CA MET A 172 -9.84 10.52 -17.82
C MET A 172 -8.46 11.14 -18.11
N THR A 173 -8.24 12.35 -17.61
CA THR A 173 -6.98 13.09 -17.72
C THR A 173 -6.35 13.27 -16.34
N GLU A 174 -5.05 13.14 -16.25
CA GLU A 174 -4.27 13.44 -15.01
C GLU A 174 -4.26 14.93 -14.71
N ILE A 175 -4.37 15.30 -13.43
CA ILE A 175 -4.39 16.68 -12.95
C ILE A 175 -3.47 16.88 -11.75
#